data_20c466dcace12dbd09940f6dd4ece262
#
_entry.id   20c466dcace12dbd09940f6dd4ece262
#
_cell.length_a   1.000
_cell.length_b   1.000
_cell.length_c   1.000
_cell.angle_alpha   90.00
_cell.angle_beta   90.00
_cell.angle_gamma   90.00
#
_symmetry.space_group_name_H-M   'P 1'
#
loop_
_entity.id
_entity.type
_entity.pdbx_description
1 polymer ?
#
loop_
_entity_poly.entity_id
_entity_poly.type
_entity_poly.pdbx_seq_one_letter_code
_entity_poly.pdbx_strand_id
1 'polypeptide(L)'
;MIAKLEEYLDIFEERDFHDVAISAKSMDAAFVIDVYAEISARFDYPLHLGVTHAGTRETGAIRSIAALSGLLTRGIGDTIRLSYASDPVYEVEDGLELCYSLGLKPRKGVDLIACPTCGRIQVDLFTLVQDVRKQLASEIRLPLKVAVMGCIVNGPGEAEGADVAVFAGDRRGIIYVQGERVANVPEHEILDRLLHECREFQAKVERGEAKLGEKKVDIVPPDPIGELGSGFERIAAGKVQQVTVSGGGGQQAAGNR
;
A
#
# COMPACT_ATOMS: atom_id res chain seq x y z
N MET A 1 -11.38 3.93 -29.89
CA MET A 1 -11.95 4.59 -28.70
C MET A 1 -11.82 6.11 -28.83
N ILE A 2 -10.65 6.67 -29.07
CA ILE A 2 -10.40 8.12 -29.14
C ILE A 2 -11.32 8.82 -30.18
N ALA A 3 -11.33 8.39 -31.45
CA ALA A 3 -12.19 9.00 -32.48
C ALA A 3 -13.70 9.04 -32.10
N LYS A 4 -14.17 8.05 -31.33
CA LYS A 4 -15.56 8.06 -30.84
C LYS A 4 -15.77 9.01 -29.68
N LEU A 5 -14.75 9.23 -28.88
CA LEU A 5 -14.76 10.24 -27.83
C LEU A 5 -14.80 11.65 -28.44
N GLU A 6 -13.98 11.92 -29.45
CA GLU A 6 -13.98 13.20 -30.18
C GLU A 6 -15.39 13.52 -30.69
N GLU A 7 -16.02 12.58 -31.39
CA GLU A 7 -17.39 12.73 -31.88
C GLU A 7 -18.40 13.09 -30.78
N TYR A 8 -18.27 12.52 -29.57
CA TYR A 8 -19.15 12.86 -28.47
C TYR A 8 -18.86 14.23 -27.87
N LEU A 9 -17.58 14.61 -27.75
CA LEU A 9 -17.19 15.92 -27.27
C LEU A 9 -17.66 17.03 -28.23
N ASP A 10 -17.50 16.83 -29.52
CA ASP A 10 -18.00 17.77 -30.54
C ASP A 10 -19.52 18.02 -30.36
N ILE A 11 -20.32 16.97 -30.12
CA ILE A 11 -21.77 17.08 -29.86
C ILE A 11 -22.08 17.89 -28.60
N PHE A 12 -21.29 17.76 -27.54
CA PHE A 12 -21.48 18.54 -26.32
C PHE A 12 -21.06 19.99 -26.52
N GLU A 13 -19.93 20.23 -27.16
CA GLU A 13 -19.40 21.57 -27.46
C GLU A 13 -20.31 22.36 -28.40
N GLU A 14 -20.91 21.72 -29.44
CA GLU A 14 -21.92 22.33 -30.30
C GLU A 14 -23.17 22.82 -29.54
N ARG A 15 -23.41 22.25 -28.34
CA ARG A 15 -24.53 22.62 -27.45
C ARG A 15 -24.15 23.49 -26.28
N ASP A 16 -22.92 24.01 -26.28
CA ASP A 16 -22.37 24.81 -25.18
C ASP A 16 -22.43 24.08 -23.81
N PHE A 17 -22.20 22.73 -23.82
CA PHE A 17 -22.23 21.89 -22.64
C PHE A 17 -20.84 21.35 -22.31
N HIS A 18 -20.18 21.96 -21.31
CA HIS A 18 -18.77 21.68 -20.94
C HIS A 18 -18.62 20.95 -19.61
N ASP A 19 -19.70 20.82 -18.82
CA ASP A 19 -19.68 20.14 -17.51
C ASP A 19 -19.65 18.61 -17.65
N VAL A 20 -18.56 18.10 -18.24
CA VAL A 20 -18.34 16.68 -18.51
C VAL A 20 -17.05 16.16 -17.89
N ALA A 21 -17.03 14.89 -17.55
CA ALA A 21 -15.82 14.16 -17.19
C ALA A 21 -15.68 12.92 -18.10
N ILE A 22 -14.47 12.66 -18.54
CA ILE A 22 -14.19 11.55 -19.45
C ILE A 22 -13.88 10.29 -18.68
N SER A 23 -14.49 9.16 -19.10
CA SER A 23 -14.22 7.85 -18.54
C SER A 23 -14.06 6.79 -19.64
N ALA A 24 -12.85 6.28 -19.82
CA ALA A 24 -12.47 5.31 -20.85
C ALA A 24 -11.97 4.01 -20.20
N LYS A 25 -12.90 3.14 -19.79
CA LYS A 25 -12.60 1.92 -19.00
C LYS A 25 -12.43 0.69 -19.89
N SER A 26 -11.49 -0.17 -19.50
CA SER A 26 -11.28 -1.50 -20.08
C SER A 26 -10.92 -2.52 -18.99
N MET A 27 -10.94 -3.80 -19.31
CA MET A 27 -10.38 -4.87 -18.45
C MET A 27 -8.86 -4.94 -18.52
N ASP A 28 -8.28 -4.49 -19.63
CA ASP A 28 -6.85 -4.50 -19.89
C ASP A 28 -6.18 -3.28 -19.29
N ALA A 29 -5.34 -3.49 -18.27
CA ALA A 29 -4.65 -2.44 -17.56
C ALA A 29 -3.68 -1.64 -18.45
N ALA A 30 -2.95 -2.31 -19.34
CA ALA A 30 -2.04 -1.65 -20.26
C ALA A 30 -2.80 -0.75 -21.25
N PHE A 31 -3.89 -1.26 -21.82
CA PHE A 31 -4.76 -0.49 -22.70
C PHE A 31 -5.38 0.73 -21.98
N VAL A 32 -5.78 0.59 -20.71
CA VAL A 32 -6.28 1.70 -19.89
C VAL A 32 -5.22 2.79 -19.75
N ILE A 33 -3.96 2.41 -19.44
CA ILE A 33 -2.85 3.36 -19.31
C ILE A 33 -2.63 4.12 -20.62
N ASP A 34 -2.55 3.42 -21.74
CA ASP A 34 -2.28 4.03 -23.06
C ASP A 34 -3.42 4.97 -23.48
N VAL A 35 -4.67 4.54 -23.31
CA VAL A 35 -5.84 5.35 -23.69
C VAL A 35 -5.96 6.61 -22.87
N TYR A 36 -5.81 6.55 -21.53
CA TYR A 36 -5.89 7.75 -20.72
C TYR A 36 -4.68 8.67 -20.88
N ALA A 37 -3.51 8.15 -21.16
CA ALA A 37 -2.35 8.98 -21.51
C ALA A 37 -2.60 9.77 -22.82
N GLU A 38 -3.19 9.13 -23.82
CA GLU A 38 -3.56 9.78 -25.07
C GLU A 38 -4.70 10.81 -24.87
N ILE A 39 -5.74 10.47 -24.08
CA ILE A 39 -6.84 11.40 -23.77
C ILE A 39 -6.30 12.63 -23.02
N SER A 40 -5.47 12.43 -22.01
CA SER A 40 -4.87 13.53 -21.25
C SER A 40 -3.98 14.46 -22.10
N ALA A 41 -3.37 13.94 -23.15
CA ALA A 41 -2.55 14.73 -24.06
C ALA A 41 -3.37 15.56 -25.07
N ARG A 42 -4.63 15.16 -25.34
CA ARG A 42 -5.48 15.78 -26.37
C ARG A 42 -6.59 16.66 -25.85
N PHE A 43 -7.13 16.36 -24.67
CA PHE A 43 -8.34 16.98 -24.13
C PHE A 43 -8.10 17.54 -22.74
N ASP A 44 -8.65 18.72 -22.47
CA ASP A 44 -8.59 19.43 -21.20
C ASP A 44 -9.89 19.21 -20.39
N TYR A 45 -10.31 17.96 -20.24
CA TYR A 45 -11.48 17.56 -19.46
C TYR A 45 -11.05 16.69 -18.27
N PRO A 46 -11.75 16.78 -17.12
CA PRO A 46 -11.50 15.91 -15.99
C PRO A 46 -11.60 14.43 -16.36
N LEU A 47 -10.66 13.63 -15.86
CA LEU A 47 -10.57 12.21 -16.13
C LEU A 47 -11.02 11.36 -14.95
N HIS A 48 -12.02 10.51 -15.17
CA HIS A 48 -12.49 9.53 -14.20
C HIS A 48 -11.88 8.16 -14.50
N LEU A 49 -10.81 7.81 -13.79
CA LEU A 49 -10.06 6.59 -14.00
C LEU A 49 -10.76 5.36 -13.41
N GLY A 50 -10.64 4.23 -14.09
CA GLY A 50 -11.13 2.96 -13.56
C GLY A 50 -10.94 1.81 -14.53
N VAL A 51 -10.92 0.59 -13.97
CA VAL A 51 -10.98 -0.67 -14.70
C VAL A 51 -12.40 -1.20 -14.63
N THR A 52 -12.88 -1.83 -15.70
CA THR A 52 -14.19 -2.49 -15.73
C THR A 52 -14.02 -4.01 -15.74
N HIS A 53 -15.02 -4.75 -15.21
CA HIS A 53 -15.00 -6.21 -15.12
C HIS A 53 -13.76 -6.75 -14.39
N ALA A 54 -13.36 -6.10 -13.30
CA ALA A 54 -12.12 -6.42 -12.61
C ALA A 54 -12.14 -7.78 -11.91
N GLY A 55 -13.32 -8.34 -11.56
CA GLY A 55 -13.49 -9.64 -10.91
C GLY A 55 -13.77 -9.53 -9.42
N THR A 56 -13.33 -10.54 -8.63
CA THR A 56 -13.40 -10.49 -7.16
C THR A 56 -12.42 -9.45 -6.61
N ARG A 57 -12.52 -9.11 -5.30
CA ARG A 57 -11.63 -8.13 -4.66
C ARG A 57 -10.16 -8.46 -4.91
N GLU A 58 -9.75 -9.72 -4.70
CA GLU A 58 -8.35 -10.14 -4.81
C GLU A 58 -7.76 -9.88 -6.20
N THR A 59 -8.50 -10.26 -7.24
CA THR A 59 -8.06 -10.06 -8.63
C THR A 59 -8.29 -8.62 -9.09
N GLY A 60 -9.42 -8.05 -8.71
CA GLY A 60 -9.84 -6.72 -9.12
C GLY A 60 -8.97 -5.61 -8.53
N ALA A 61 -8.53 -5.76 -7.28
CA ALA A 61 -7.59 -4.83 -6.66
C ALA A 61 -6.26 -4.79 -7.43
N ILE A 62 -5.70 -5.96 -7.75
CA ILE A 62 -4.43 -6.05 -8.49
C ILE A 62 -4.55 -5.37 -9.87
N ARG A 63 -5.61 -5.66 -10.63
CA ARG A 63 -5.84 -5.08 -11.95
C ARG A 63 -6.04 -3.56 -11.88
N SER A 64 -6.82 -3.10 -10.92
CA SER A 64 -7.07 -1.68 -10.72
C SER A 64 -5.81 -0.93 -10.31
N ILE A 65 -5.06 -1.45 -9.34
CA ILE A 65 -3.80 -0.85 -8.89
C ILE A 65 -2.78 -0.79 -10.04
N ALA A 66 -2.65 -1.86 -10.84
CA ALA A 66 -1.73 -1.91 -11.97
C ALA A 66 -2.03 -0.80 -13.01
N ALA A 67 -3.30 -0.58 -13.34
CA ALA A 67 -3.70 0.47 -14.27
C ALA A 67 -3.59 1.87 -13.66
N LEU A 68 -4.19 2.07 -12.47
CA LEU A 68 -4.33 3.40 -11.86
C LEU A 68 -2.98 3.96 -11.40
N SER A 69 -2.08 3.14 -10.84
CA SER A 69 -0.76 3.60 -10.40
C SER A 69 0.05 4.16 -11.57
N GLY A 70 -0.01 3.51 -12.74
CA GLY A 70 0.70 3.96 -13.94
C GLY A 70 0.25 5.33 -14.47
N LEU A 71 -0.98 5.74 -14.18
CA LEU A 71 -1.54 7.04 -14.54
C LEU A 71 -1.33 8.07 -13.42
N LEU A 72 -1.74 7.74 -12.20
CA LEU A 72 -1.69 8.65 -11.05
C LEU A 72 -0.28 9.15 -10.74
N THR A 73 0.75 8.32 -10.89
CA THR A 73 2.16 8.72 -10.72
C THR A 73 2.65 9.72 -11.77
N ARG A 74 1.91 9.86 -12.89
CA ARG A 74 2.17 10.86 -13.94
C ARG A 74 1.29 12.11 -13.79
N GLY A 75 0.49 12.20 -12.72
CA GLY A 75 -0.47 13.28 -12.54
C GLY A 75 -1.70 13.20 -13.45
N ILE A 76 -2.00 12.02 -14.02
CA ILE A 76 -3.15 11.81 -14.89
C ILE A 76 -4.30 11.23 -14.07
N GLY A 77 -5.44 11.91 -14.06
CA GLY A 77 -6.69 11.51 -13.40
C GLY A 77 -7.10 12.39 -12.25
N ASP A 78 -8.37 12.75 -12.22
CA ASP A 78 -8.98 13.65 -11.23
C ASP A 78 -9.80 12.89 -10.20
N THR A 79 -10.43 11.81 -10.62
CA THR A 79 -11.20 10.89 -9.77
C THR A 79 -10.90 9.45 -10.13
N ILE A 80 -11.02 8.55 -9.17
CA ILE A 80 -10.79 7.12 -9.35
C ILE A 80 -11.99 6.28 -8.93
N ARG A 81 -12.15 5.14 -9.59
CA ARG A 81 -13.11 4.10 -9.20
C ARG A 81 -12.43 2.73 -9.26
N LEU A 82 -12.47 2.03 -8.14
CA LEU A 82 -12.25 0.60 -8.09
C LEU A 82 -13.62 -0.09 -8.17
N SER A 83 -13.69 -1.28 -8.75
CA SER A 83 -14.97 -1.98 -8.92
C SER A 83 -14.77 -3.48 -8.87
N TYR A 84 -15.40 -4.13 -7.88
CA TYR A 84 -15.28 -5.55 -7.59
C TYR A 84 -16.64 -6.23 -7.47
N ALA A 85 -16.68 -7.54 -7.63
CA ALA A 85 -17.79 -8.37 -7.18
C ALA A 85 -17.61 -8.67 -5.67
N SER A 86 -17.79 -7.64 -4.81
CA SER A 86 -17.62 -7.71 -3.36
C SER A 86 -18.40 -6.57 -2.69
N ASP A 87 -18.32 -6.45 -1.35
CA ASP A 87 -18.88 -5.32 -0.62
C ASP A 87 -18.24 -4.01 -1.11
N PRO A 88 -19.04 -2.99 -1.51
CA PRO A 88 -18.54 -1.73 -2.03
C PRO A 88 -17.67 -0.94 -1.03
N VAL A 89 -17.73 -1.22 0.26
CA VAL A 89 -16.84 -0.63 1.26
C VAL A 89 -15.37 -0.90 0.94
N TYR A 90 -15.06 -2.10 0.44
CA TYR A 90 -13.69 -2.46 0.06
C TYR A 90 -13.15 -1.68 -1.14
N GLU A 91 -14.02 -1.24 -2.04
CA GLU A 91 -13.61 -0.38 -3.18
C GLU A 91 -13.09 0.97 -2.68
N VAL A 92 -13.73 1.52 -1.64
CA VAL A 92 -13.33 2.77 -1.01
C VAL A 92 -12.05 2.59 -0.20
N GLU A 93 -11.97 1.52 0.61
CA GLU A 93 -10.77 1.21 1.41
C GLU A 93 -9.53 1.04 0.53
N ASP A 94 -9.61 0.19 -0.50
CA ASP A 94 -8.50 -0.09 -1.40
C ASP A 94 -8.12 1.15 -2.25
N GLY A 95 -9.11 1.97 -2.65
CA GLY A 95 -8.88 3.23 -3.34
C GLY A 95 -8.19 4.28 -2.47
N LEU A 96 -8.56 4.39 -1.21
CA LEU A 96 -7.89 5.26 -0.25
C LEU A 96 -6.46 4.77 0.03
N GLU A 97 -6.28 3.46 0.21
CA GLU A 97 -4.95 2.88 0.44
C GLU A 97 -4.02 3.13 -0.76
N LEU A 98 -4.52 3.01 -2.00
CA LEU A 98 -3.78 3.38 -3.20
C LEU A 98 -3.35 4.86 -3.15
N CYS A 99 -4.27 5.78 -2.82
CA CYS A 99 -3.95 7.20 -2.72
C CYS A 99 -2.92 7.50 -1.62
N TYR A 100 -3.00 6.81 -0.48
CA TYR A 100 -2.02 6.94 0.61
C TYR A 100 -0.65 6.41 0.20
N SER A 101 -0.61 5.24 -0.44
CA SER A 101 0.63 4.60 -0.90
C SER A 101 1.36 5.42 -1.97
N LEU A 102 0.62 6.18 -2.80
CA LEU A 102 1.19 7.07 -3.80
C LEU A 102 1.45 8.50 -3.28
N GLY A 103 1.18 8.79 -2.01
CA GLY A 103 1.36 10.12 -1.44
C GLY A 103 0.39 11.18 -1.95
N LEU A 104 -0.70 10.79 -2.61
CA LEU A 104 -1.70 11.70 -3.18
C LEU A 104 -2.67 12.25 -2.13
N LYS A 105 -2.76 11.58 -1.00
CA LYS A 105 -3.55 12.02 0.16
C LYS A 105 -2.78 11.79 1.46
N PRO A 106 -2.93 12.67 2.46
CA PRO A 106 -2.45 12.41 3.80
C PRO A 106 -3.22 11.21 4.38
N ARG A 107 -2.49 10.24 4.91
CA ARG A 107 -3.10 9.06 5.56
C ARG A 107 -3.98 9.49 6.73
N LYS A 108 -5.13 8.86 6.87
CA LYS A 108 -6.01 8.96 8.04
C LYS A 108 -6.04 7.61 8.74
N GLY A 109 -5.91 7.63 10.06
CA GLY A 109 -5.82 6.41 10.85
C GLY A 109 -4.47 5.70 10.71
N VAL A 110 -4.35 4.55 11.32
CA VAL A 110 -3.09 3.82 11.48
C VAL A 110 -2.49 3.34 10.16
N ASP A 111 -1.18 3.50 10.04
CA ASP A 111 -0.34 2.83 9.05
C ASP A 111 0.28 1.58 9.69
N LEU A 112 -0.32 0.43 9.45
CA LEU A 112 0.10 -0.83 10.07
C LEU A 112 1.15 -1.52 9.21
N ILE A 113 2.36 -1.65 9.75
CA ILE A 113 3.47 -2.37 9.16
C ILE A 113 3.59 -3.73 9.85
N ALA A 114 3.59 -4.81 9.08
CA ALA A 114 3.82 -6.15 9.59
C ALA A 114 4.94 -6.84 8.81
N CYS A 115 5.80 -7.59 9.48
CA CYS A 115 6.83 -8.34 8.78
C CYS A 115 6.22 -9.53 8.00
N PRO A 116 6.83 -9.91 6.87
CA PRO A 116 6.45 -11.13 6.18
C PRO A 116 6.76 -12.34 7.06
N THR A 117 5.85 -13.31 7.08
CA THR A 117 6.01 -14.52 7.87
C THR A 117 7.20 -15.35 7.35
N CYS A 118 8.32 -15.36 8.06
CA CYS A 118 9.50 -16.18 7.75
C CYS A 118 9.71 -17.28 8.78
N GLY A 119 10.66 -18.18 8.57
CA GLY A 119 10.98 -19.28 9.50
C GLY A 119 11.48 -18.89 10.89
N ARG A 120 11.61 -17.59 11.20
CA ARG A 120 12.05 -17.06 12.50
C ARG A 120 10.90 -16.64 13.41
N ILE A 121 9.65 -16.74 12.94
CA ILE A 121 8.47 -16.37 13.73
C ILE A 121 8.32 -17.34 14.89
N GLN A 122 8.01 -16.78 16.05
CA GLN A 122 7.85 -17.53 17.28
C GLN A 122 6.46 -17.31 17.94
N VAL A 123 5.59 -16.57 17.27
CA VAL A 123 4.24 -16.23 17.74
C VAL A 123 3.24 -16.40 16.59
N ASP A 124 1.96 -16.52 16.86
CA ASP A 124 0.91 -16.42 15.85
C ASP A 124 0.77 -14.98 15.37
N LEU A 125 1.71 -14.58 14.50
CA LEU A 125 1.77 -13.22 13.98
C LEU A 125 0.53 -12.87 13.15
N PHE A 126 -0.01 -13.84 12.42
CA PHE A 126 -1.16 -13.60 11.55
C PHE A 126 -2.38 -13.16 12.37
N THR A 127 -2.72 -13.91 13.40
CA THR A 127 -3.83 -13.56 14.31
C THR A 127 -3.55 -12.24 15.03
N LEU A 128 -2.34 -12.04 15.55
CA LEU A 128 -1.98 -10.81 16.23
C LEU A 128 -2.15 -9.56 15.32
N VAL A 129 -1.68 -9.62 14.07
CA VAL A 129 -1.81 -8.51 13.11
C VAL A 129 -3.27 -8.21 12.78
N GLN A 130 -4.11 -9.25 12.62
CA GLN A 130 -5.55 -9.08 12.37
C GLN A 130 -6.25 -8.40 13.55
N ASP A 131 -5.96 -8.83 14.78
CA ASP A 131 -6.55 -8.27 15.98
C ASP A 131 -6.10 -6.82 16.22
N VAL A 132 -4.80 -6.55 16.05
CA VAL A 132 -4.25 -5.18 16.09
C VAL A 132 -4.93 -4.30 15.06
N ARG A 133 -5.02 -4.73 13.80
CA ARG A 133 -5.67 -3.96 12.73
C ARG A 133 -7.11 -3.62 13.08
N LYS A 134 -7.89 -4.61 13.54
CA LYS A 134 -9.30 -4.45 13.88
C LYS A 134 -9.51 -3.45 15.00
N GLN A 135 -8.72 -3.53 16.07
CA GLN A 135 -8.88 -2.67 17.23
C GLN A 135 -8.37 -1.24 16.98
N LEU A 136 -7.19 -1.11 16.37
CA LEU A 136 -6.64 0.22 16.05
C LEU A 136 -7.52 1.01 15.07
N ALA A 137 -8.17 0.34 14.11
CA ALA A 137 -9.06 1.00 13.16
C ALA A 137 -10.23 1.72 13.82
N SER A 138 -10.72 1.24 14.98
CA SER A 138 -11.82 1.85 15.72
C SER A 138 -11.39 2.91 16.73
N GLU A 139 -10.15 2.89 17.17
CA GLU A 139 -9.69 3.67 18.33
C GLU A 139 -8.71 4.79 17.96
N ILE A 140 -7.88 4.58 16.93
CA ILE A 140 -6.82 5.52 16.56
C ILE A 140 -7.22 6.31 15.33
N ARG A 141 -7.19 7.63 15.44
CA ARG A 141 -7.58 8.58 14.37
C ARG A 141 -6.39 9.24 13.70
N LEU A 142 -5.28 9.33 14.41
CA LEU A 142 -4.04 9.90 13.88
C LEU A 142 -3.33 8.91 12.93
N PRO A 143 -2.54 9.39 11.98
CA PRO A 143 -1.77 8.55 11.08
C PRO A 143 -0.52 7.95 11.76
N LEU A 144 -0.75 7.23 12.89
CA LEU A 144 0.31 6.52 13.58
C LEU A 144 0.88 5.41 12.73
N LYS A 145 2.20 5.32 12.63
CA LYS A 145 2.90 4.15 12.12
C LYS A 145 3.08 3.12 13.22
N VAL A 146 2.39 2.00 13.12
CA VAL A 146 2.47 0.90 14.08
C VAL A 146 3.10 -0.30 13.42
N ALA A 147 4.19 -0.83 14.00
CA ALA A 147 4.90 -1.98 13.47
C ALA A 147 4.69 -3.22 14.35
N VAL A 148 4.29 -4.34 13.73
CA VAL A 148 4.13 -5.65 14.40
C VAL A 148 5.09 -6.65 13.77
N MET A 149 6.14 -7.00 14.50
CA MET A 149 7.24 -7.85 14.03
C MET A 149 7.29 -9.16 14.79
N GLY A 150 7.33 -10.26 14.08
CA GLY A 150 7.32 -11.63 14.62
C GLY A 150 8.67 -12.13 15.11
N CYS A 151 9.74 -11.35 15.04
CA CYS A 151 11.05 -11.70 15.61
C CYS A 151 11.84 -10.46 16.02
N ILE A 152 12.80 -10.64 16.93
CA ILE A 152 13.66 -9.58 17.47
C ILE A 152 14.84 -9.26 16.53
N VAL A 153 15.21 -10.17 15.64
CA VAL A 153 16.47 -10.08 14.87
C VAL A 153 16.40 -8.99 13.80
N ASN A 154 15.38 -9.01 12.95
CA ASN A 154 15.21 -8.04 11.86
C ASN A 154 14.23 -6.92 12.22
N GLY A 155 13.43 -7.14 13.27
CA GLY A 155 12.37 -6.22 13.68
C GLY A 155 12.81 -4.77 13.81
N PRO A 156 13.93 -4.45 14.48
CA PRO A 156 14.39 -3.08 14.64
C PRO A 156 14.64 -2.35 13.32
N GLY A 157 15.25 -3.02 12.32
CA GLY A 157 15.49 -2.42 11.00
C GLY A 157 14.23 -2.30 10.16
N GLU A 158 13.33 -3.29 10.21
CA GLU A 158 12.08 -3.30 9.45
C GLU A 158 11.01 -2.36 10.03
N ALA A 159 11.09 -2.04 11.34
CA ALA A 159 10.22 -1.09 12.01
C ALA A 159 10.78 0.33 12.02
N GLU A 160 11.80 0.61 11.24
CA GLU A 160 12.39 1.94 11.17
C GLU A 160 11.35 3.01 10.80
N GLY A 161 11.24 4.04 11.65
CA GLY A 161 10.27 5.12 11.48
C GLY A 161 8.85 4.78 11.97
N ALA A 162 8.64 3.65 12.66
CA ALA A 162 7.40 3.41 13.38
C ALA A 162 7.30 4.27 14.65
N ASP A 163 6.12 4.82 14.90
CA ASP A 163 5.84 5.56 16.14
C ASP A 163 5.74 4.61 17.33
N VAL A 164 5.07 3.48 17.13
CA VAL A 164 4.95 2.39 18.11
C VAL A 164 5.28 1.07 17.41
N ALA A 165 6.10 0.25 18.05
CA ALA A 165 6.49 -1.04 17.48
C ALA A 165 6.46 -2.15 18.53
N VAL A 166 6.10 -3.37 18.13
CA VAL A 166 6.29 -4.57 18.91
C VAL A 166 7.18 -5.57 18.18
N PHE A 167 8.16 -6.11 18.89
CA PHE A 167 9.00 -7.21 18.44
C PHE A 167 8.66 -8.45 19.27
N ALA A 168 7.91 -9.36 18.67
CA ALA A 168 7.49 -10.59 19.32
C ALA A 168 8.56 -11.69 19.12
N GLY A 169 8.80 -12.49 20.18
CA GLY A 169 9.72 -13.62 20.13
C GLY A 169 9.90 -14.27 21.50
N ASP A 170 10.19 -15.56 21.53
CA ASP A 170 10.37 -16.34 22.74
C ASP A 170 9.20 -16.16 23.77
N ARG A 171 7.95 -16.26 23.27
CA ARG A 171 6.71 -16.09 24.03
C ARG A 171 6.59 -14.73 24.75
N ARG A 172 7.25 -13.72 24.24
CA ARG A 172 7.24 -12.35 24.79
C ARG A 172 7.14 -11.33 23.67
N GLY A 173 6.71 -10.10 24.02
CA GLY A 173 6.73 -8.95 23.16
C GLY A 173 7.50 -7.80 23.80
N ILE A 174 8.45 -7.25 23.05
CA ILE A 174 9.15 -6.03 23.45
C ILE A 174 8.53 -4.87 22.69
N ILE A 175 8.00 -3.88 23.42
CA ILE A 175 7.30 -2.75 22.85
C ILE A 175 8.19 -1.51 22.92
N TYR A 176 8.21 -0.79 21.81
CA TYR A 176 8.96 0.44 21.62
C TYR A 176 8.03 1.58 21.24
N VAL A 177 8.31 2.77 21.73
CA VAL A 177 7.67 4.02 21.33
C VAL A 177 8.77 4.99 20.87
N GLN A 178 8.69 5.44 19.64
CA GLN A 178 9.73 6.30 19.01
C GLN A 178 11.17 5.76 19.16
N GLY A 179 11.34 4.45 19.10
CA GLY A 179 12.62 3.76 19.25
C GLY A 179 13.03 3.47 20.70
N GLU A 180 12.39 4.05 21.71
CA GLU A 180 12.64 3.76 23.11
C GLU A 180 11.86 2.52 23.58
N ARG A 181 12.55 1.58 24.23
CA ARG A 181 11.91 0.40 24.80
C ARG A 181 11.08 0.79 26.02
N VAL A 182 9.76 0.57 25.96
CA VAL A 182 8.83 0.94 27.03
C VAL A 182 8.27 -0.24 27.80
N ALA A 183 8.20 -1.44 27.19
CA ALA A 183 7.68 -2.63 27.85
C ALA A 183 8.31 -3.93 27.35
N ASN A 184 8.21 -4.97 28.18
CA ASN A 184 8.49 -6.36 27.83
C ASN A 184 7.44 -7.23 28.53
N VAL A 185 6.52 -7.77 27.75
CA VAL A 185 5.33 -8.45 28.23
C VAL A 185 5.25 -9.90 27.73
N PRO A 186 4.56 -10.80 28.41
CA PRO A 186 4.24 -12.13 27.89
C PRO A 186 3.39 -12.03 26.60
N GLU A 187 3.44 -13.09 25.78
CA GLU A 187 2.76 -13.12 24.47
C GLU A 187 1.27 -12.76 24.55
N HIS A 188 0.56 -13.28 25.55
CA HIS A 188 -0.88 -13.04 25.72
C HIS A 188 -1.25 -11.60 26.12
N GLU A 189 -0.28 -10.78 26.55
CA GLU A 189 -0.47 -9.38 26.90
C GLU A 189 -0.01 -8.42 25.79
N ILE A 190 0.56 -8.93 24.69
CA ILE A 190 1.13 -8.09 23.62
C ILE A 190 0.08 -7.17 23.04
N LEU A 191 -1.08 -7.70 22.70
CA LEU A 191 -2.16 -6.93 22.07
C LEU A 191 -2.60 -5.76 22.95
N ASP A 192 -2.99 -6.05 24.20
CA ASP A 192 -3.50 -5.04 25.13
C ASP A 192 -2.46 -3.97 25.44
N ARG A 193 -1.21 -4.39 25.61
CA ARG A 193 -0.13 -3.44 25.88
C ARG A 193 0.21 -2.58 24.67
N LEU A 194 0.24 -3.15 23.47
CA LEU A 194 0.46 -2.38 22.24
C LEU A 194 -0.63 -1.33 22.03
N LEU A 195 -1.89 -1.73 22.22
CA LEU A 195 -3.02 -0.81 22.10
C LEU A 195 -2.95 0.32 23.14
N HIS A 196 -2.57 -0.03 24.38
CA HIS A 196 -2.36 0.97 25.42
C HIS A 196 -1.31 2.00 25.00
N GLU A 197 -0.15 1.57 24.52
CA GLU A 197 0.91 2.48 24.09
C GLU A 197 0.49 3.35 22.88
N CYS A 198 -0.28 2.78 21.95
CA CYS A 198 -0.82 3.55 20.83
C CYS A 198 -1.78 4.66 21.28
N ARG A 199 -2.68 4.37 22.25
CA ARG A 199 -3.60 5.37 22.84
C ARG A 199 -2.83 6.46 23.58
N GLU A 200 -1.89 6.08 24.43
CA GLU A 200 -1.05 7.02 25.18
C GLU A 200 -0.23 7.91 24.23
N PHE A 201 0.34 7.32 23.18
CA PHE A 201 1.10 8.09 22.23
C PHE A 201 0.20 9.05 21.42
N GLN A 202 -0.97 8.62 20.97
CA GLN A 202 -1.96 9.50 20.35
C GLN A 202 -2.29 10.69 21.26
N ALA A 203 -2.59 10.42 22.54
CA ALA A 203 -2.89 11.46 23.51
C ALA A 203 -1.72 12.45 23.72
N LYS A 204 -0.48 11.98 23.72
CA LYS A 204 0.72 12.85 23.76
C LYS A 204 0.84 13.73 22.55
N VAL A 205 0.59 13.18 21.35
CA VAL A 205 0.60 13.96 20.10
C VAL A 205 -0.49 15.03 20.11
N GLU A 206 -1.70 14.69 20.54
CA GLU A 206 -2.83 15.63 20.65
C GLU A 206 -2.56 16.76 21.65
N ARG A 207 -1.80 16.50 22.72
CA ARG A 207 -1.35 17.54 23.67
C ARG A 207 -0.11 18.30 23.23
N GLY A 208 0.49 17.96 22.10
CA GLY A 208 1.72 18.59 21.60
C GLY A 208 3.01 18.15 22.32
N GLU A 209 2.95 17.09 23.14
CA GLU A 209 4.09 16.53 23.89
C GLU A 209 4.96 15.60 23.05
N ALA A 210 4.43 15.10 21.90
CA ALA A 210 5.15 14.26 20.95
C ALA A 210 4.77 14.63 19.51
N LYS A 211 5.60 14.23 18.54
CA LYS A 211 5.33 14.40 17.12
C LYS A 211 5.40 13.07 16.40
N LEU A 212 4.54 12.88 15.40
CA LEU A 212 4.54 11.70 14.54
C LEU A 212 5.84 11.62 13.73
N GLY A 213 6.36 10.41 13.56
CA GLY A 213 7.57 10.13 12.78
C GLY A 213 8.87 10.67 13.38
N GLU A 214 8.86 11.20 14.61
CA GLU A 214 10.05 11.67 15.30
C GLU A 214 10.81 10.49 15.90
N LYS A 215 12.10 10.34 15.54
CA LYS A 215 12.99 9.34 16.10
C LYS A 215 13.73 9.93 17.30
N LYS A 216 13.68 9.24 18.44
CA LYS A 216 14.50 9.60 19.60
C LYS A 216 15.83 8.84 19.66
N VAL A 217 15.91 7.70 18.98
CA VAL A 217 17.12 6.86 18.96
C VAL A 217 17.42 6.45 17.53
N ASP A 218 18.64 6.68 17.07
CA ASP A 218 19.13 6.10 15.81
C ASP A 218 19.35 4.60 16.02
N ILE A 219 18.54 3.79 15.36
CA ILE A 219 18.82 2.36 15.24
C ILE A 219 19.97 2.25 14.24
N VAL A 220 21.17 1.96 14.73
CA VAL A 220 22.33 1.69 13.88
C VAL A 220 22.00 0.43 13.07
N PRO A 221 21.85 0.50 11.74
CA PRO A 221 21.68 -0.71 10.95
C PRO A 221 22.92 -1.58 11.10
N PRO A 222 22.78 -2.92 11.11
CA PRO A 222 23.96 -3.78 11.02
C PRO A 222 24.73 -3.41 9.75
N ASP A 223 26.06 -3.43 9.82
CA ASP A 223 26.94 -3.05 8.72
C ASP A 223 26.44 -3.60 7.38
N PRO A 224 26.41 -2.77 6.34
CA PRO A 224 25.89 -3.22 5.05
C PRO A 224 26.75 -4.38 4.56
N ILE A 225 26.15 -5.55 4.43
CA ILE A 225 26.76 -6.68 3.72
C ILE A 225 26.97 -6.21 2.29
N GLY A 226 28.21 -5.82 1.98
CA GLY A 226 28.78 -5.53 0.68
C GLY A 226 27.87 -4.84 -0.35
N GLU A 227 28.37 -3.81 -0.96
CA GLU A 227 27.82 -2.99 -2.04
C GLU A 227 26.87 -3.72 -3.02
N LEU A 228 25.62 -3.91 -2.63
CA LEU A 228 24.52 -4.11 -3.56
C LEU A 228 23.89 -2.74 -3.79
N GLY A 229 24.35 -2.09 -4.88
CA GLY A 229 23.77 -0.82 -5.34
C GLY A 229 22.25 -0.86 -5.30
N SER A 230 21.64 0.17 -4.70
CA SER A 230 20.21 0.27 -4.47
C SER A 230 19.45 0.05 -5.78
N GLY A 231 18.47 -0.85 -5.79
CA GLY A 231 17.65 -1.13 -6.97
C GLY A 231 16.93 0.12 -7.51
N PHE A 232 16.83 1.19 -6.72
CA PHE A 232 16.24 2.47 -7.10
C PHE A 232 17.05 3.25 -8.17
N GLU A 233 18.38 3.18 -8.16
CA GLU A 233 19.19 3.85 -9.19
C GLU A 233 19.02 3.22 -10.59
N ARG A 234 18.65 1.93 -10.65
CA ARG A 234 18.42 1.23 -11.94
C ARG A 234 17.10 1.65 -12.60
N ILE A 235 16.09 2.01 -11.81
CA ILE A 235 14.79 2.49 -12.32
C ILE A 235 14.94 3.91 -12.84
N ALA A 236 15.67 4.78 -12.15
CA ALA A 236 15.94 6.15 -12.58
C ALA A 236 16.80 6.23 -13.85
N ALA A 237 17.63 5.22 -14.13
CA ALA A 237 18.50 5.18 -15.31
C ALA A 237 17.83 4.59 -16.58
N GLY A 238 16.54 4.27 -16.56
CA GLY A 238 15.79 3.78 -17.75
C GLY A 238 16.21 2.42 -18.29
N LYS A 239 16.98 1.63 -17.52
CA LYS A 239 17.37 0.27 -17.89
C LYS A 239 16.48 -0.77 -17.25
N VAL A 240 15.26 -0.89 -17.71
CA VAL A 240 14.41 -2.05 -17.38
C VAL A 240 14.90 -3.24 -18.21
N GLN A 241 15.71 -4.11 -17.62
CA GLN A 241 15.89 -5.46 -18.16
C GLN A 241 14.61 -6.25 -17.92
N GLN A 242 14.06 -6.86 -18.96
CA GLN A 242 12.94 -7.78 -18.86
C GLN A 242 13.24 -8.87 -17.83
N VAL A 243 12.43 -8.92 -16.78
CA VAL A 243 12.46 -10.05 -15.84
C VAL A 243 11.83 -11.25 -16.54
N THR A 244 12.66 -12.13 -17.10
CA THR A 244 12.23 -13.46 -17.53
C THR A 244 11.96 -14.29 -16.29
N VAL A 245 10.69 -14.51 -15.99
CA VAL A 245 10.29 -15.54 -15.02
C VAL A 245 10.53 -16.88 -15.67
N SER A 246 11.64 -17.55 -15.34
CA SER A 246 11.89 -18.93 -15.73
C SER A 246 10.93 -19.83 -14.95
N GLY A 247 9.82 -20.22 -15.59
CA GLY A 247 8.95 -21.27 -15.10
C GLY A 247 9.73 -22.59 -15.06
N GLY A 248 9.73 -23.24 -13.91
CA GLY A 248 10.37 -24.54 -13.72
C GLY A 248 9.86 -25.59 -14.70
N GLY A 249 10.79 -26.18 -15.43
CA GLY A 249 10.53 -27.19 -16.44
C GLY A 249 9.91 -28.47 -15.85
N GLY A 250 8.67 -28.73 -16.22
CA GLY A 250 8.09 -30.06 -16.12
C GLY A 250 8.68 -30.94 -17.24
N GLN A 251 9.36 -31.99 -16.84
CA GLN A 251 9.81 -33.05 -17.75
C GLN A 251 8.62 -33.67 -18.47
N GLN A 252 8.57 -33.56 -19.79
CA GLN A 252 7.71 -34.40 -20.62
C GLN A 252 8.42 -35.77 -20.80
N ALA A 253 7.79 -36.76 -20.22
CA ALA A 253 8.13 -38.16 -20.51
C ALA A 253 7.76 -38.47 -21.95
N ALA A 254 8.74 -38.88 -22.75
CA ALA A 254 8.55 -39.47 -24.07
C ALA A 254 7.88 -40.83 -23.93
N GLY A 255 6.67 -41.00 -24.45
CA GLY A 255 5.95 -42.24 -24.64
C GLY A 255 5.86 -42.55 -26.14
N ASN A 256 6.59 -43.59 -26.55
CA ASN A 256 6.50 -44.26 -27.85
C ASN A 256 5.08 -44.78 -28.12
N ARG A 257 4.47 -44.45 -29.23
CA ARG A 257 3.99 -45.32 -30.32
C ARG A 257 3.28 -44.53 -31.37
#